data_743401d28cba5228d859170ecb5420d7
#
_entry.id   743401d28cba5228d859170ecb5420d7
#
_cell.length_a   1.000
_cell.length_b   1.000
_cell.length_c   1.000
_cell.angle_alpha   90.00
_cell.angle_beta   90.00
_cell.angle_gamma   90.00
#
_symmetry.space_group_name_H-M   'P 1'
#
loop_
_entity.id
_entity.type
_entity.pdbx_description
1 polymer ?
#
loop_
_entity_poly.entity_id
_entity_poly.type
_entity_poly.pdbx_seq_one_letter_code
_entity_poly.pdbx_strand_id
1 'polypeptide(L)'
;MFIIVALMTFVIAIGGFILWPGTPDRPSKLFLSEEEIQLCRKRLQENGVEAGNTAAPILSLKLLKSIFTDWKVYLLSLWDMFFWMCDPEAYGGYLLWLKSLGRYSDSKVNLIGISAPAFGIVYVLFINFSSDLWLGRLGSIMLAQVTSIISMVILIIWNVPDSAKWFAFNIYYSNVAMSSVLYGWSNDMLRHKKEERAVTLVIMNTLSTAMKAWSGVVMFKTVEAPRFTKGYSFALANSVCVVATTFVVQHFYRKQE
;
A
#
# COMPACT_ATOMS: atom_id res chain seq x y z
N MET A 1 -15.17 -21.79 3.58
CA MET A 1 -14.24 -20.68 3.79
C MET A 1 -14.90 -19.33 3.51
N PHE A 2 -15.45 -19.05 2.32
CA PHE A 2 -16.04 -17.74 1.97
C PHE A 2 -17.17 -17.29 2.89
N ILE A 3 -18.07 -18.20 3.32
CA ILE A 3 -19.17 -17.86 4.24
C ILE A 3 -18.64 -17.39 5.60
N ILE A 4 -17.60 -18.02 6.13
CA ILE A 4 -17.00 -17.64 7.42
C ILE A 4 -16.38 -16.25 7.32
N VAL A 5 -15.61 -15.99 6.24
CA VAL A 5 -15.01 -14.67 6.00
C VAL A 5 -16.09 -13.60 5.84
N ALA A 6 -17.15 -13.88 5.08
CA ALA A 6 -18.28 -12.96 4.91
C ALA A 6 -18.98 -12.63 6.24
N LEU A 7 -19.23 -13.64 7.08
CA LEU A 7 -19.84 -13.44 8.41
C LEU A 7 -18.94 -12.59 9.32
N MET A 8 -17.63 -12.88 9.35
CA MET A 8 -16.69 -12.08 10.15
C MET A 8 -16.65 -10.63 9.65
N THR A 9 -16.59 -10.41 8.33
CA THR A 9 -16.60 -9.08 7.74
C THR A 9 -17.90 -8.33 8.08
N PHE A 10 -19.04 -9.01 8.05
CA PHE A 10 -20.34 -8.43 8.37
C PHE A 10 -20.41 -7.97 9.84
N VAL A 11 -19.92 -8.79 10.78
CA VAL A 11 -19.87 -8.42 12.20
C VAL A 11 -18.99 -7.20 12.42
N ILE A 12 -17.79 -7.17 11.78
CA ILE A 12 -16.88 -6.02 11.87
C ILE A 12 -17.51 -4.78 11.24
N ALA A 13 -18.20 -4.92 10.11
CA ALA A 13 -18.86 -3.80 9.44
C ALA A 13 -19.97 -3.19 10.31
N ILE A 14 -20.80 -4.02 10.97
CA ILE A 14 -21.82 -3.53 11.93
C ILE A 14 -21.12 -2.80 13.07
N GLY A 15 -20.10 -3.39 13.68
CA GLY A 15 -19.31 -2.75 14.72
C GLY A 15 -18.73 -1.40 14.28
N GLY A 16 -18.14 -1.37 13.10
CA GLY A 16 -17.60 -0.14 12.49
C GLY A 16 -18.68 0.94 12.27
N PHE A 17 -19.85 0.54 11.78
CA PHE A 17 -20.95 1.46 11.56
C PHE A 17 -21.48 2.10 12.87
N ILE A 18 -21.50 1.33 13.96
CA ILE A 18 -21.93 1.80 15.28
C ILE A 18 -20.85 2.67 15.93
N LEU A 19 -19.57 2.23 15.86
CA LEU A 19 -18.46 2.87 16.56
C LEU A 19 -17.85 4.06 15.79
N TRP A 20 -18.26 4.28 14.55
CA TRP A 20 -17.70 5.36 13.74
C TRP A 20 -18.08 6.74 14.27
N PRO A 21 -17.10 7.57 14.70
CA PRO A 21 -17.38 8.87 15.32
C PRO A 21 -17.92 9.93 14.34
N GLY A 22 -17.99 9.60 13.06
CA GLY A 22 -18.42 10.53 12.02
C GLY A 22 -17.30 11.48 11.58
N THR A 23 -17.69 12.58 10.94
CA THR A 23 -16.79 13.67 10.57
C THR A 23 -17.08 14.88 11.44
N PRO A 24 -16.14 15.85 11.60
CA PRO A 24 -16.38 17.08 12.37
C PRO A 24 -17.58 17.89 11.89
N ASP A 25 -17.98 17.72 10.61
CA ASP A 25 -19.17 18.37 10.03
C ASP A 25 -20.47 17.60 10.32
N ARG A 26 -20.35 16.26 10.46
CA ARG A 26 -21.46 15.34 10.79
C ARG A 26 -21.02 14.37 11.89
N PRO A 27 -20.82 14.86 13.11
CA PRO A 27 -20.33 14.03 14.21
C PRO A 27 -21.40 13.07 14.70
N SER A 28 -20.98 11.89 15.12
CA SER A 28 -21.85 10.97 15.85
C SER A 28 -21.97 11.44 17.29
N LYS A 29 -23.17 11.82 17.69
CA LYS A 29 -23.46 12.26 19.07
C LYS A 29 -23.44 11.13 20.11
N LEU A 30 -23.20 9.88 19.66
CA LEU A 30 -23.11 8.72 20.56
C LEU A 30 -21.79 8.66 21.34
N PHE A 31 -20.71 9.21 20.79
CA PHE A 31 -19.36 9.03 21.34
C PHE A 31 -18.60 10.35 21.56
N LEU A 32 -19.05 11.46 20.99
CA LEU A 32 -18.34 12.72 21.08
C LEU A 32 -19.19 13.76 21.83
N SER A 33 -18.58 14.41 22.82
CA SER A 33 -19.14 15.58 23.48
C SER A 33 -19.08 16.81 22.56
N GLU A 34 -19.92 17.78 22.81
CA GLU A 34 -19.90 19.05 22.05
C GLU A 34 -18.55 19.79 22.19
N GLU A 35 -17.88 19.67 23.33
CA GLU A 35 -16.56 20.25 23.58
C GLU A 35 -15.47 19.58 22.70
N GLU A 36 -15.50 18.26 22.58
CA GLU A 36 -14.58 17.50 21.72
C GLU A 36 -14.80 17.83 20.24
N ILE A 37 -16.06 17.97 19.83
CA ILE A 37 -16.41 18.38 18.46
C ILE A 37 -15.87 19.79 18.15
N GLN A 38 -16.03 20.73 19.07
CA GLN A 38 -15.49 22.08 18.93
C GLN A 38 -13.95 22.07 18.90
N LEU A 39 -13.31 21.27 19.74
CA LEU A 39 -11.86 21.11 19.73
C LEU A 39 -11.35 20.54 18.39
N CYS A 40 -12.03 19.53 17.84
CA CYS A 40 -11.71 18.97 16.53
C CYS A 40 -11.84 20.04 15.42
N ARG A 41 -12.91 20.82 15.42
CA ARG A 41 -13.12 21.91 14.46
C ARG A 41 -12.04 22.99 14.57
N LYS A 42 -11.68 23.38 15.79
CA LYS A 42 -10.61 24.36 16.04
C LYS A 42 -9.27 23.88 15.52
N ARG A 43 -8.90 22.62 15.80
CA ARG A 43 -7.65 22.00 15.26
C ARG A 43 -7.64 21.95 13.74
N LEU A 44 -8.76 21.67 13.09
CA LEU A 44 -8.87 21.70 11.64
C LEU A 44 -8.65 23.10 11.07
N GLN A 45 -9.26 24.12 11.69
CA GLN A 45 -9.07 25.52 11.29
C GLN A 45 -7.62 25.99 11.46
N GLU A 46 -6.97 25.65 12.59
CA GLU A 46 -5.57 25.96 12.86
C GLU A 46 -4.62 25.32 11.83
N ASN A 47 -4.99 24.16 11.28
CA ASN A 47 -4.23 23.49 10.22
C ASN A 47 -4.64 23.92 8.79
N GLY A 48 -5.38 25.01 8.64
CA GLY A 48 -5.81 25.55 7.34
C GLY A 48 -6.80 24.66 6.58
N VAL A 49 -7.44 23.72 7.28
CA VAL A 49 -8.47 22.86 6.71
C VAL A 49 -9.82 23.49 6.97
N GLU A 50 -10.42 24.16 5.98
CA GLU A 50 -11.79 24.67 6.11
C GLU A 50 -12.75 23.52 6.42
N ALA A 51 -13.53 23.65 7.48
CA ALA A 51 -14.66 22.78 7.74
C ALA A 51 -15.66 23.00 6.60
N GLY A 52 -15.73 22.01 5.70
CA GLY A 52 -16.47 22.17 4.45
C GLY A 52 -17.96 22.26 4.68
N ASN A 53 -18.49 23.44 4.50
CA ASN A 53 -19.91 23.62 4.22
C ASN A 53 -20.15 23.14 2.79
N THR A 54 -21.08 22.23 2.62
CA THR A 54 -21.60 21.66 1.38
C THR A 54 -20.65 20.74 0.64
N ALA A 55 -21.02 19.46 0.61
CA ALA A 55 -20.50 18.50 -0.35
C ALA A 55 -20.75 19.05 -1.77
N ALA A 56 -19.77 19.73 -2.34
CA ALA A 56 -19.79 19.96 -3.79
C ALA A 56 -19.93 18.58 -4.46
N PRO A 57 -20.70 18.47 -5.54
CA PRO A 57 -20.87 17.19 -6.21
C PRO A 57 -19.49 16.64 -6.56
N ILE A 58 -19.15 15.50 -5.95
CA ILE A 58 -17.84 14.82 -6.07
C ILE A 58 -17.44 14.58 -7.54
N LEU A 59 -18.37 14.66 -8.47
CA LEU A 59 -18.21 14.47 -9.91
C LEU A 59 -18.63 15.72 -10.73
N SER A 60 -18.18 16.91 -10.34
CA SER A 60 -18.35 18.06 -11.23
C SER A 60 -17.30 18.02 -12.34
N LEU A 61 -17.70 18.32 -13.58
CA LEU A 61 -16.78 18.43 -14.72
C LEU A 61 -15.64 19.43 -14.46
N LYS A 62 -15.92 20.48 -13.69
CA LYS A 62 -14.92 21.46 -13.26
C LYS A 62 -13.85 20.83 -12.37
N LEU A 63 -14.26 20.00 -11.41
CA LEU A 63 -13.34 19.27 -10.52
C LEU A 63 -12.50 18.26 -11.30
N LEU A 64 -13.12 17.47 -12.17
CA LEU A 64 -12.40 16.51 -13.00
C LEU A 64 -11.37 17.21 -13.90
N LYS A 65 -11.74 18.33 -14.53
CA LYS A 65 -10.79 19.11 -15.31
C LYS A 65 -9.63 19.63 -14.47
N SER A 66 -9.88 20.13 -13.25
CA SER A 66 -8.83 20.58 -12.34
C SER A 66 -7.87 19.43 -11.99
N ILE A 67 -8.40 18.25 -11.67
CA ILE A 67 -7.63 17.06 -11.32
C ILE A 67 -6.74 16.62 -12.48
N PHE A 68 -7.34 16.44 -13.67
CA PHE A 68 -6.57 15.97 -14.84
C PHE A 68 -5.65 17.04 -15.45
N THR A 69 -5.72 18.28 -15.01
CA THR A 69 -4.75 19.32 -15.36
C THR A 69 -3.59 19.38 -14.36
N ASP A 70 -3.76 18.83 -13.14
CA ASP A 70 -2.71 18.80 -12.12
C ASP A 70 -1.73 17.64 -12.39
N TRP A 71 -0.45 17.96 -12.59
CA TRP A 71 0.63 17.00 -12.82
C TRP A 71 0.80 16.00 -11.65
N LYS A 72 0.37 16.37 -10.44
CA LYS A 72 0.47 15.51 -9.24
C LYS A 72 -0.28 14.20 -9.41
N VAL A 73 -1.44 14.25 -10.03
CA VAL A 73 -2.27 13.04 -10.28
C VAL A 73 -1.47 12.01 -11.07
N TYR A 74 -0.77 12.45 -12.11
CA TYR A 74 0.02 11.56 -12.96
C TYR A 74 1.25 11.01 -12.25
N LEU A 75 2.00 11.87 -11.57
CA LEU A 75 3.20 11.46 -10.85
C LEU A 75 2.87 10.48 -9.71
N LEU A 76 1.88 10.82 -8.88
CA LEU A 76 1.49 9.99 -7.75
C LEU A 76 0.87 8.67 -8.22
N SER A 77 0.05 8.68 -9.27
CA SER A 77 -0.51 7.46 -9.86
C SER A 77 0.59 6.56 -10.44
N LEU A 78 1.57 7.12 -11.14
CA LEU A 78 2.70 6.36 -11.69
C LEU A 78 3.55 5.75 -10.57
N TRP A 79 3.82 6.51 -9.51
CA TRP A 79 4.55 6.05 -8.35
C TRP A 79 3.85 4.88 -7.65
N ASP A 80 2.55 4.99 -7.43
CA ASP A 80 1.71 3.94 -6.84
C ASP A 80 1.60 2.70 -7.75
N MET A 81 1.52 2.89 -9.08
CA MET A 81 1.55 1.79 -10.05
C MET A 81 2.84 0.97 -9.94
N PHE A 82 4.01 1.62 -9.93
CA PHE A 82 5.27 0.92 -9.75
C PHE A 82 5.32 0.17 -8.42
N PHE A 83 4.84 0.78 -7.34
CA PHE A 83 4.78 0.15 -6.02
C PHE A 83 3.95 -1.14 -6.04
N TRP A 84 2.74 -1.10 -6.58
CA TRP A 84 1.87 -2.29 -6.62
C TRP A 84 2.39 -3.38 -7.56
N MET A 85 3.14 -3.03 -8.60
CA MET A 85 3.79 -3.99 -9.49
C MET A 85 5.06 -4.62 -8.90
N CYS A 86 5.57 -4.10 -7.78
CA CYS A 86 6.67 -4.73 -7.03
C CYS A 86 6.22 -5.89 -6.13
N ASP A 87 4.93 -6.25 -6.09
CA ASP A 87 4.38 -7.23 -5.16
C ASP A 87 4.06 -8.57 -5.85
N PRO A 88 5.02 -9.53 -5.97
CA PRO A 88 4.76 -10.87 -6.48
C PRO A 88 4.15 -11.85 -5.46
N GLU A 89 3.99 -11.46 -4.20
CA GLU A 89 3.38 -12.32 -3.18
C GLU A 89 1.94 -12.72 -3.56
N ALA A 90 1.22 -11.83 -4.22
CA ALA A 90 -0.13 -12.09 -4.71
C ALA A 90 -0.24 -13.31 -5.64
N TYR A 91 0.87 -13.80 -6.19
CA TYR A 91 0.89 -14.92 -7.14
C TYR A 91 1.32 -16.25 -6.51
N GLY A 92 1.47 -16.29 -5.19
CA GLY A 92 1.66 -17.50 -4.41
C GLY A 92 3.01 -18.21 -4.62
N GLY A 93 4.04 -17.48 -5.04
CA GLY A 93 5.38 -18.04 -5.31
C GLY A 93 5.95 -18.82 -4.14
N TYR A 94 5.79 -18.34 -2.92
CA TYR A 94 6.25 -19.00 -1.70
C TYR A 94 5.57 -20.36 -1.47
N LEU A 95 4.24 -20.41 -1.54
CA LEU A 95 3.48 -21.64 -1.34
C LEU A 95 3.78 -22.68 -2.44
N LEU A 96 3.92 -22.23 -3.68
CA LEU A 96 4.27 -23.09 -4.80
C LEU A 96 5.68 -23.65 -4.67
N TRP A 97 6.65 -22.85 -4.19
CA TRP A 97 7.98 -23.34 -3.88
C TRP A 97 7.96 -24.35 -2.73
N LEU A 98 7.26 -24.11 -1.64
CA LEU A 98 7.12 -25.06 -0.52
C LEU A 98 6.54 -26.38 -1.00
N LYS A 99 5.52 -26.31 -1.87
CA LYS A 99 4.88 -27.52 -2.44
C LYS A 99 5.84 -28.29 -3.36
N SER A 100 6.67 -27.57 -4.13
CA SER A 100 7.64 -28.21 -5.02
C SER A 100 8.76 -28.98 -4.31
N LEU A 101 9.00 -28.71 -3.01
CA LEU A 101 9.97 -29.45 -2.20
C LEU A 101 9.54 -30.90 -1.92
N GLY A 102 8.24 -31.22 -2.03
CA GLY A 102 7.72 -32.58 -1.80
C GLY A 102 7.87 -33.11 -0.37
N ARG A 103 8.34 -32.29 0.58
CA ARG A 103 8.64 -32.69 1.97
C ARG A 103 7.48 -32.47 2.94
N TYR A 104 6.47 -31.71 2.53
CA TYR A 104 5.41 -31.24 3.41
C TYR A 104 4.03 -31.60 2.87
N SER A 105 3.11 -31.98 3.76
CA SER A 105 1.70 -32.12 3.41
C SER A 105 1.07 -30.75 3.11
N ASP A 106 -0.03 -30.72 2.35
CA ASP A 106 -0.71 -29.49 1.97
C ASP A 106 -1.12 -28.63 3.21
N SER A 107 -1.54 -29.28 4.30
CA SER A 107 -1.83 -28.59 5.57
C SER A 107 -0.58 -27.93 6.16
N LYS A 108 0.55 -28.61 6.10
CA LYS A 108 1.83 -28.09 6.61
C LYS A 108 2.38 -26.96 5.73
N VAL A 109 2.22 -27.04 4.42
CA VAL A 109 2.56 -25.94 3.47
C VAL A 109 1.79 -24.68 3.83
N ASN A 110 0.48 -24.79 4.06
CA ASN A 110 -0.34 -23.65 4.43
C ASN A 110 0.07 -23.07 5.80
N LEU A 111 0.39 -23.92 6.78
CA LEU A 111 0.85 -23.47 8.10
C LEU A 111 2.19 -22.72 8.01
N ILE A 112 3.14 -23.27 7.28
CA ILE A 112 4.44 -22.65 7.07
C ILE A 112 4.30 -21.34 6.27
N GLY A 113 3.40 -21.32 5.29
CA GLY A 113 3.11 -20.13 4.48
C GLY A 113 2.66 -18.89 5.28
N ILE A 114 2.16 -19.08 6.51
CA ILE A 114 1.79 -17.98 7.41
C ILE A 114 3.03 -17.18 7.89
N SER A 115 4.23 -17.76 7.81
CA SER A 115 5.45 -17.09 8.30
C SER A 115 5.73 -15.75 7.59
N ALA A 116 5.54 -15.67 6.28
CA ALA A 116 5.80 -14.47 5.51
C ALA A 116 4.84 -13.31 5.85
N PRO A 117 3.50 -13.48 5.84
CA PRO A 117 2.60 -12.43 6.31
C PRO A 117 2.77 -12.09 7.79
N ALA A 118 3.12 -13.05 8.66
CA ALA A 118 3.41 -12.77 10.07
C ALA A 118 4.64 -11.87 10.22
N PHE A 119 5.72 -12.15 9.49
CA PHE A 119 6.87 -11.26 9.40
C PHE A 119 6.46 -9.88 8.84
N GLY A 120 5.62 -9.86 7.80
CA GLY A 120 5.10 -8.63 7.21
C GLY A 120 4.41 -7.72 8.21
N ILE A 121 3.58 -8.26 9.12
CA ILE A 121 2.90 -7.48 10.16
C ILE A 121 3.93 -6.74 11.04
N VAL A 122 4.94 -7.47 11.53
CA VAL A 122 6.00 -6.88 12.38
C VAL A 122 6.78 -5.81 11.59
N TYR A 123 7.10 -6.10 10.34
CA TYR A 123 7.87 -5.19 9.51
C TYR A 123 7.08 -3.94 9.13
N VAL A 124 5.78 -4.05 8.86
CA VAL A 124 4.88 -2.91 8.61
C VAL A 124 4.86 -1.97 9.81
N LEU A 125 4.70 -2.51 11.02
CA LEU A 125 4.73 -1.71 12.24
C LEU A 125 6.10 -1.02 12.40
N PHE A 126 7.19 -1.77 12.23
CA PHE A 126 8.55 -1.23 12.33
C PHE A 126 8.78 -0.07 11.35
N ILE A 127 8.44 -0.24 10.07
CA ILE A 127 8.63 0.81 9.05
C ILE A 127 7.78 2.03 9.33
N ASN A 128 6.50 1.87 9.72
CA ASN A 128 5.63 3.00 10.00
C ASN A 128 6.10 3.80 11.22
N PHE A 129 6.40 3.13 12.34
CA PHE A 129 6.96 3.81 13.51
C PHE A 129 8.31 4.47 13.21
N SER A 130 9.18 3.79 12.46
CA SER A 130 10.47 4.36 12.07
C SER A 130 10.34 5.59 11.17
N SER A 131 9.32 5.60 10.31
CA SER A 131 9.01 6.74 9.44
C SER A 131 8.68 7.99 10.24
N ASP A 132 7.93 7.83 11.32
CA ASP A 132 7.49 8.96 12.14
C ASP A 132 8.54 9.41 13.16
N LEU A 133 9.36 8.47 13.68
CA LEU A 133 10.28 8.75 14.78
C LEU A 133 11.66 9.24 14.32
N TRP A 134 12.29 8.59 13.31
CA TRP A 134 13.69 8.88 12.97
C TRP A 134 14.07 8.80 11.48
N LEU A 135 13.50 7.87 10.68
CA LEU A 135 13.92 7.68 9.28
C LEU A 135 13.30 8.70 8.33
N GLY A 136 12.17 9.28 8.72
CA GLY A 136 11.35 10.06 7.81
C GLY A 136 10.75 9.21 6.67
N ARG A 137 9.93 9.82 5.84
CA ARG A 137 9.21 9.11 4.77
C ARG A 137 10.13 8.53 3.71
N LEU A 138 11.09 9.34 3.24
CA LEU A 138 12.06 8.89 2.25
C LEU A 138 12.89 7.72 2.75
N GLY A 139 13.44 7.82 3.96
CA GLY A 139 14.29 6.78 4.54
C GLY A 139 13.55 5.45 4.71
N SER A 140 12.29 5.50 5.15
CA SER A 140 11.46 4.31 5.34
C SER A 140 11.12 3.60 4.02
N ILE A 141 10.81 4.38 2.98
CA ILE A 141 10.59 3.83 1.63
C ILE A 141 11.88 3.21 1.08
N MET A 142 13.03 3.88 1.25
CA MET A 142 14.31 3.34 0.80
C MET A 142 14.66 2.04 1.51
N LEU A 143 14.46 1.96 2.83
CA LEU A 143 14.72 0.75 3.60
C LEU A 143 13.83 -0.41 3.14
N ALA A 144 12.53 -0.16 2.94
CA ALA A 144 11.59 -1.16 2.45
C ALA A 144 11.97 -1.64 1.03
N GLN A 145 12.39 -0.74 0.15
CA GLN A 145 12.79 -1.10 -1.20
C GLN A 145 14.12 -1.85 -1.26
N VAL A 146 15.11 -1.48 -0.45
CA VAL A 146 16.39 -2.20 -0.38
C VAL A 146 16.18 -3.65 0.07
N THR A 147 15.38 -3.88 1.10
CA THR A 147 15.06 -5.23 1.57
C THR A 147 14.30 -6.04 0.52
N SER A 148 13.36 -5.41 -0.18
CA SER A 148 12.62 -6.04 -1.29
C SER A 148 13.53 -6.39 -2.47
N ILE A 149 14.43 -5.50 -2.88
CA ILE A 149 15.41 -5.72 -3.95
C ILE A 149 16.33 -6.89 -3.61
N ILE A 150 16.85 -6.96 -2.39
CA ILE A 150 17.68 -8.10 -1.94
C ILE A 150 16.94 -9.42 -2.09
N SER A 151 15.69 -9.47 -1.64
CA SER A 151 14.84 -10.65 -1.80
C SER A 151 14.66 -11.05 -3.26
N MET A 152 14.31 -10.10 -4.13
CA MET A 152 14.08 -10.36 -5.55
C MET A 152 15.34 -10.85 -6.25
N VAL A 153 16.52 -10.28 -5.95
CA VAL A 153 17.80 -10.72 -6.51
C VAL A 153 18.08 -12.19 -6.15
N ILE A 154 17.86 -12.57 -4.88
CA ILE A 154 18.01 -13.96 -4.44
C ILE A 154 17.06 -14.89 -5.22
N LEU A 155 15.79 -14.50 -5.39
CA LEU A 155 14.79 -15.30 -6.10
C LEU A 155 15.04 -15.38 -7.61
N ILE A 156 15.65 -14.37 -8.22
CA ILE A 156 16.06 -14.39 -9.63
C ILE A 156 17.22 -15.38 -9.85
N ILE A 157 18.23 -15.30 -9.00
CA ILE A 157 19.41 -16.21 -9.07
C ILE A 157 18.96 -17.67 -8.92
N TRP A 158 18.00 -17.93 -8.04
CA TRP A 158 17.36 -19.21 -7.75
C TRP A 158 18.31 -20.36 -7.34
N ASN A 159 19.50 -20.45 -7.93
CA ASN A 159 20.49 -21.49 -7.62
C ASN A 159 21.28 -21.17 -6.35
N VAL A 160 20.53 -21.00 -5.25
CA VAL A 160 21.01 -20.66 -3.91
C VAL A 160 20.50 -21.71 -2.91
N PRO A 161 21.14 -21.85 -1.74
CA PRO A 161 20.66 -22.76 -0.69
C PRO A 161 19.20 -22.48 -0.30
N ASP A 162 18.50 -23.54 0.15
CA ASP A 162 17.10 -23.41 0.59
C ASP A 162 16.95 -22.36 1.70
N SER A 163 17.92 -22.22 2.60
CA SER A 163 17.94 -21.19 3.65
C SER A 163 17.87 -19.78 3.10
N ALA A 164 18.55 -19.49 1.99
CA ALA A 164 18.50 -18.20 1.34
C ALA A 164 17.12 -17.93 0.69
N LYS A 165 16.50 -18.99 0.12
CA LYS A 165 15.12 -18.87 -0.40
C LYS A 165 14.11 -18.63 0.71
N TRP A 166 14.25 -19.33 1.85
CA TRP A 166 13.43 -19.08 3.03
C TRP A 166 13.54 -17.64 3.49
N PHE A 167 14.75 -17.12 3.61
CA PHE A 167 14.98 -15.72 3.95
C PHE A 167 14.33 -14.80 2.93
N ALA A 168 14.55 -15.02 1.64
CA ALA A 168 14.02 -14.18 0.57
C ALA A 168 12.50 -14.14 0.58
N PHE A 169 11.80 -15.28 0.66
CA PHE A 169 10.33 -15.32 0.67
C PHE A 169 9.71 -14.68 1.91
N ASN A 170 10.37 -14.74 3.07
CA ASN A 170 9.85 -14.09 4.28
C ASN A 170 10.10 -12.59 4.26
N ILE A 171 11.31 -12.14 3.90
CA ILE A 171 11.64 -10.72 3.90
C ILE A 171 10.97 -9.97 2.73
N TYR A 172 10.61 -10.67 1.68
CA TYR A 172 9.92 -10.11 0.53
C TYR A 172 8.62 -9.39 0.91
N TYR A 173 7.92 -9.88 1.93
CA TYR A 173 6.70 -9.25 2.47
C TYR A 173 6.93 -7.83 3.00
N SER A 174 8.19 -7.43 3.17
CA SER A 174 8.58 -6.07 3.55
C SER A 174 8.11 -4.99 2.58
N ASN A 175 7.90 -5.34 1.30
CA ASN A 175 7.41 -4.39 0.29
C ASN A 175 6.06 -3.77 0.68
N VAL A 176 5.16 -4.55 1.27
CA VAL A 176 3.83 -4.08 1.71
C VAL A 176 3.92 -2.95 2.74
N ALA A 177 4.99 -2.93 3.54
CA ALA A 177 5.20 -1.94 4.60
C ALA A 177 5.28 -0.49 4.08
N MET A 178 5.67 -0.31 2.83
CA MET A 178 5.76 1.01 2.22
C MET A 178 4.39 1.65 1.94
N SER A 179 3.31 0.86 1.82
CA SER A 179 2.00 1.34 1.41
C SER A 179 1.48 2.51 2.26
N SER A 180 1.52 2.36 3.59
CA SER A 180 1.04 3.39 4.51
C SER A 180 1.83 4.69 4.39
N VAL A 181 3.15 4.60 4.24
CA VAL A 181 4.04 5.76 4.08
C VAL A 181 3.77 6.46 2.75
N LEU A 182 3.58 5.70 1.66
CA LEU A 182 3.28 6.21 0.33
C LEU A 182 1.95 6.97 0.30
N TYR A 183 0.88 6.35 0.80
CA TYR A 183 -0.44 6.99 0.85
C TYR A 183 -0.48 8.15 1.84
N GLY A 184 0.20 8.05 2.99
CA GLY A 184 0.37 9.15 3.94
C GLY A 184 1.04 10.35 3.29
N TRP A 185 2.14 10.13 2.58
CA TRP A 185 2.84 11.20 1.86
C TRP A 185 2.00 11.81 0.73
N SER A 186 1.31 10.98 -0.05
CA SER A 186 0.37 11.44 -1.07
C SER A 186 -0.76 12.31 -0.48
N ASN A 187 -1.30 11.91 0.68
CA ASN A 187 -2.30 12.71 1.40
C ASN A 187 -1.77 14.09 1.79
N ASP A 188 -0.52 14.19 2.24
CA ASP A 188 0.06 15.48 2.62
C ASP A 188 0.34 16.38 1.42
N MET A 189 0.77 15.83 0.29
CA MET A 189 0.94 16.61 -0.95
C MET A 189 -0.37 17.19 -1.46
N LEU A 190 -1.49 16.55 -1.16
CA LEU A 190 -2.84 16.93 -1.60
C LEU A 190 -3.68 17.56 -0.47
N ARG A 191 -3.06 17.94 0.67
CA ARG A 191 -3.78 18.38 1.88
C ARG A 191 -4.68 19.61 1.70
N HIS A 192 -4.34 20.51 0.80
CA HIS A 192 -5.04 21.78 0.63
C HIS A 192 -6.39 21.69 -0.12
N LYS A 193 -6.62 20.59 -0.86
CA LYS A 193 -7.81 20.41 -1.69
C LYS A 193 -8.47 19.06 -1.41
N LYS A 194 -9.39 19.01 -0.46
CA LYS A 194 -10.03 17.77 0.04
C LYS A 194 -10.67 16.93 -1.05
N GLU A 195 -11.39 17.56 -1.99
CA GLU A 195 -12.12 16.88 -3.06
C GLU A 195 -11.17 16.31 -4.11
N GLU A 196 -10.17 17.10 -4.53
CA GLU A 196 -9.14 16.64 -5.45
C GLU A 196 -8.33 15.48 -4.84
N ARG A 197 -8.02 15.56 -3.54
CA ARG A 197 -7.33 14.50 -2.80
C ARG A 197 -8.10 13.19 -2.84
N ALA A 198 -9.39 13.22 -2.49
CA ALA A 198 -10.22 12.01 -2.46
C ALA A 198 -10.27 11.32 -3.82
N VAL A 199 -10.53 12.08 -4.89
CA VAL A 199 -10.59 11.55 -6.24
C VAL A 199 -9.22 11.07 -6.73
N THR A 200 -8.14 11.81 -6.46
CA THR A 200 -6.78 11.41 -6.84
C THR A 200 -6.37 10.08 -6.19
N LEU A 201 -6.63 9.90 -4.89
CA LEU A 201 -6.32 8.63 -4.21
C LEU A 201 -7.12 7.45 -4.76
N VAL A 202 -8.37 7.68 -5.17
CA VAL A 202 -9.17 6.64 -5.83
C VAL A 202 -8.57 6.31 -7.22
N ILE A 203 -8.18 7.31 -8.00
CA ILE A 203 -7.54 7.11 -9.30
C ILE A 203 -6.24 6.33 -9.15
N MET A 204 -5.36 6.72 -8.22
CA MET A 204 -4.11 6.04 -7.90
C MET A 204 -4.37 4.55 -7.63
N ASN A 205 -5.21 4.24 -6.65
CA ASN A 205 -5.51 2.87 -6.25
C ASN A 205 -6.14 2.05 -7.38
N THR A 206 -7.08 2.63 -8.14
CA THR A 206 -7.76 1.95 -9.24
C THR A 206 -6.80 1.59 -10.37
N LEU A 207 -5.99 2.56 -10.82
CA LEU A 207 -5.00 2.32 -11.87
C LEU A 207 -3.95 1.29 -11.45
N SER A 208 -3.44 1.42 -10.24
CA SER A 208 -2.42 0.53 -9.70
C SER A 208 -2.92 -0.90 -9.56
N THR A 209 -4.13 -1.09 -9.04
CA THR A 209 -4.75 -2.41 -8.90
C THR A 209 -5.05 -3.04 -10.27
N ALA A 210 -5.54 -2.26 -11.23
CA ALA A 210 -5.79 -2.73 -12.58
C ALA A 210 -4.48 -3.18 -13.27
N MET A 211 -3.42 -2.39 -13.15
CA MET A 211 -2.11 -2.75 -13.71
C MET A 211 -1.48 -3.96 -13.00
N LYS A 212 -1.62 -4.09 -11.68
CA LYS A 212 -1.20 -5.27 -10.94
C LYS A 212 -1.92 -6.53 -11.43
N ALA A 213 -3.24 -6.47 -11.60
CA ALA A 213 -4.03 -7.60 -12.07
C ALA A 213 -3.58 -8.06 -13.47
N TRP A 214 -3.37 -7.12 -14.38
CA TRP A 214 -2.91 -7.42 -15.74
C TRP A 214 -1.48 -7.96 -15.77
N SER A 215 -0.55 -7.30 -15.06
CA SER A 215 0.87 -7.71 -15.03
C SER A 215 1.04 -9.11 -14.42
N GLY A 216 0.22 -9.48 -13.46
CA GLY A 216 0.21 -10.81 -12.87
C GLY A 216 -0.05 -11.92 -13.87
N VAL A 217 -1.04 -11.75 -14.72
CA VAL A 217 -1.39 -12.74 -15.75
C VAL A 217 -0.26 -12.91 -16.77
N VAL A 218 0.44 -11.82 -17.12
CA VAL A 218 1.47 -11.83 -18.18
C VAL A 218 2.83 -12.28 -17.63
N MET A 219 3.22 -11.78 -16.44
CA MET A 219 4.59 -11.95 -15.91
C MET A 219 4.72 -13.16 -14.96
N PHE A 220 3.65 -13.58 -14.29
CA PHE A 220 3.67 -14.69 -13.31
C PHE A 220 2.86 -15.88 -13.81
N LYS A 221 3.23 -16.39 -14.98
CA LYS A 221 2.55 -17.55 -15.58
C LYS A 221 2.74 -18.80 -14.71
N THR A 222 1.65 -19.46 -14.34
CA THR A 222 1.65 -20.66 -13.48
C THR A 222 2.54 -21.79 -14.02
N VAL A 223 2.71 -21.87 -15.33
CA VAL A 223 3.60 -22.85 -15.96
C VAL A 223 5.10 -22.62 -15.66
N GLU A 224 5.48 -21.43 -15.22
CA GLU A 224 6.86 -21.09 -14.83
C GLU A 224 7.10 -21.31 -13.32
N ALA A 225 6.07 -21.76 -12.58
CA ALA A 225 6.19 -22.02 -11.14
C ALA A 225 7.19 -23.14 -10.85
N PRO A 226 7.90 -23.06 -9.72
CA PRO A 226 7.93 -21.99 -8.70
C PRO A 226 8.96 -20.88 -8.99
N ARG A 227 9.68 -20.96 -10.09
CA ARG A 227 10.87 -20.10 -10.33
C ARG A 227 10.53 -18.68 -10.77
N PHE A 228 9.43 -18.43 -11.45
CA PHE A 228 8.95 -17.13 -11.94
C PHE A 228 10.04 -16.08 -12.28
N THR A 229 11.10 -16.47 -12.98
CA THR A 229 12.24 -15.58 -13.25
C THR A 229 11.83 -14.27 -13.92
N LYS A 230 10.91 -14.33 -14.89
CA LYS A 230 10.39 -13.11 -15.55
C LYS A 230 9.64 -12.22 -14.59
N GLY A 231 8.79 -12.82 -13.73
CA GLY A 231 8.02 -12.11 -12.74
C GLY A 231 8.88 -11.39 -11.71
N TYR A 232 9.87 -12.08 -11.15
CA TYR A 232 10.80 -11.44 -10.20
C TYR A 232 11.68 -10.38 -10.85
N SER A 233 12.12 -10.58 -12.11
CA SER A 233 12.88 -9.56 -12.85
C SER A 233 12.02 -8.33 -13.14
N PHE A 234 10.75 -8.52 -13.49
CA PHE A 234 9.79 -7.44 -13.68
C PHE A 234 9.56 -6.66 -12.38
N ALA A 235 9.33 -7.36 -11.27
CA ALA A 235 9.17 -6.75 -9.96
C ALA A 235 10.42 -5.97 -9.53
N LEU A 236 11.62 -6.50 -9.78
CA LEU A 236 12.89 -5.81 -9.53
C LEU A 236 12.99 -4.51 -10.33
N ALA A 237 12.66 -4.53 -11.61
CA ALA A 237 12.66 -3.33 -12.45
C ALA A 237 11.69 -2.26 -11.90
N ASN A 238 10.48 -2.67 -11.48
CA ASN A 238 9.53 -1.77 -10.85
C ASN A 238 10.04 -1.21 -9.52
N SER A 239 10.75 -2.01 -8.70
CA SER A 239 11.38 -1.52 -7.46
C SER A 239 12.40 -0.41 -7.72
N VAL A 240 13.20 -0.55 -8.77
CA VAL A 240 14.13 0.51 -9.19
C VAL A 240 13.38 1.76 -9.63
N CYS A 241 12.27 1.59 -10.39
CA CYS A 241 11.41 2.71 -10.77
C CYS A 241 10.75 3.38 -9.56
N VAL A 242 10.33 2.61 -8.54
CA VAL A 242 9.82 3.18 -7.26
C VAL A 242 10.88 4.04 -6.60
N VAL A 243 12.11 3.55 -6.48
CA VAL A 243 13.22 4.33 -5.90
C VAL A 243 13.42 5.63 -6.67
N ALA A 244 13.52 5.57 -8.00
CA ALA A 244 13.71 6.75 -8.83
C ALA A 244 12.55 7.76 -8.70
N THR A 245 11.31 7.28 -8.80
CA THR A 245 10.12 8.14 -8.67
C THR A 245 9.97 8.71 -7.27
N THR A 246 10.40 8.01 -6.21
CA THR A 246 10.40 8.54 -4.83
C THR A 246 11.31 9.77 -4.71
N PHE A 247 12.48 9.77 -5.34
CA PHE A 247 13.34 10.97 -5.36
C PHE A 247 12.70 12.13 -6.13
N VAL A 248 11.99 11.85 -7.21
CA VAL A 248 11.24 12.87 -7.96
C VAL A 248 10.13 13.45 -7.08
N VAL A 249 9.35 12.61 -6.41
CA VAL A 249 8.30 13.02 -5.46
C VAL A 249 8.89 13.88 -4.35
N GLN A 250 10.02 13.47 -3.75
CA GLN A 250 10.73 14.23 -2.71
C GLN A 250 11.17 15.62 -3.20
N HIS A 251 11.69 15.70 -4.43
CA HIS A 251 12.12 16.97 -5.00
C HIS A 251 10.95 17.95 -5.15
N PHE A 252 9.82 17.48 -5.66
CA PHE A 252 8.64 18.32 -5.82
C PHE A 252 7.94 18.64 -4.50
N TYR A 253 7.96 17.72 -3.54
CA TYR A 253 7.43 17.96 -2.20
C TYR A 253 8.17 19.11 -1.51
N ARG A 254 9.51 19.09 -1.52
CA ARG A 254 10.34 20.15 -0.95
C ARG A 254 10.15 21.53 -1.60
N LYS A 255 9.68 21.59 -2.84
CA LYS A 255 9.35 22.85 -3.49
C LYS A 255 7.99 23.43 -3.08
N GLN A 256 7.15 22.62 -2.42
CA GLN A 256 5.83 23.04 -1.97
C GLN A 256 5.82 23.49 -0.50
N GLU A 257 6.81 23.06 0.30
CA GLU A 257 7.08 23.57 1.64
C GLU A 257 7.77 24.93 1.57
#